data_949ed802683807985b59aa17161112be
#
_entry.id   949ed802683807985b59aa17161112be
#
_cell.length_a   1.000
_cell.length_b   1.000
_cell.length_c   1.000
_cell.angle_alpha   90.00
_cell.angle_beta   90.00
_cell.angle_gamma   90.00
#
_symmetry.space_group_name_H-M   'P 1'
#
loop_
_entity.id
_entity.type
_entity.pdbx_description
1 polymer ?
#
loop_
_entity_poly.entity_id
_entity_poly.type
_entity_poly.pdbx_seq_one_letter_code
_entity_poly.pdbx_strand_id
1 'polypeptide(L)' 'MNEELLMEVVRMLREREVYYDKEWVKANDAGQYSSASMLLGKSIAYNSARQMLMAALTDNVEILREYDQYREEKED' A
#
# COMPACT_ATOMS: atom_id res chain seq x y z
N MET A 1 -18.53 -2.79 13.26
CA MET A 1 -17.45 -1.82 13.00
C MET A 1 -18.01 -0.71 12.11
N ASN A 2 -17.62 0.53 12.36
CA ASN A 2 -18.15 1.68 11.64
C ASN A 2 -17.55 1.77 10.24
N GLU A 3 -18.38 1.59 9.21
CA GLU A 3 -17.92 1.64 7.82
C GLU A 3 -17.40 3.02 7.42
N GLU A 4 -18.01 4.09 7.95
CA GLU A 4 -17.54 5.45 7.66
C GLU A 4 -16.11 5.67 8.17
N LEU A 5 -15.82 5.16 9.36
CA LEU A 5 -14.47 5.26 9.93
C LEU A 5 -13.47 4.45 9.08
N LEU A 6 -13.86 3.25 8.66
CA LEU A 6 -13.01 2.42 7.81
C LEU A 6 -12.74 3.08 6.47
N MET A 7 -13.76 3.70 5.87
CA MET A 7 -13.57 4.43 4.61
C MET A 7 -12.67 5.64 4.79
N GLU A 8 -12.73 6.29 5.94
CA GLU A 8 -11.80 7.38 6.26
C GLU A 8 -10.36 6.88 6.33
N VAL A 9 -10.15 5.71 6.93
CA VAL A 9 -8.82 5.09 6.98
C VAL A 9 -8.34 4.76 5.56
N VAL A 10 -9.22 4.22 4.72
CA VAL A 10 -8.88 3.93 3.31
C VAL A 10 -8.40 5.21 2.60
N ARG A 11 -9.11 6.31 2.80
CA ARG A 11 -8.75 7.60 2.21
C ARG A 11 -7.38 8.07 2.70
N MET A 12 -7.12 7.96 4.00
CA MET A 12 -5.83 8.33 4.58
C MET A 12 -4.68 7.50 4.03
N LEU A 13 -4.91 6.20 3.86
CA LEU A 13 -3.91 5.30 3.28
C LEU A 13 -3.61 5.69 1.83
N ARG A 14 -4.65 6.05 1.07
CA ARG A 14 -4.47 6.51 -0.31
C ARG A 14 -3.68 7.82 -0.37
N GLU A 15 -3.97 8.76 0.53
CA GLU A 15 -3.23 10.02 0.59
C GLU A 15 -1.75 9.80 0.87
N ARG A 16 -1.42 8.87 1.77
CA ARG A 16 -0.04 8.54 2.10
C ARG A 16 0.66 7.85 0.92
N GLU A 17 -0.03 6.94 0.25
CA GLU A 17 0.49 6.30 -0.95
C GLU A 17 0.87 7.33 -2.01
N VAL A 18 -0.03 8.27 -2.31
CA VAL A 18 0.21 9.32 -3.29
C VAL A 18 1.39 10.20 -2.86
N TYR A 19 1.47 10.54 -1.57
CA TYR A 19 2.58 11.34 -1.05
C TYR A 19 3.93 10.63 -1.29
N TYR A 20 4.04 9.36 -0.94
CA TYR A 20 5.29 8.63 -1.11
C TYR A 20 5.61 8.34 -2.57
N ASP A 21 4.61 8.19 -3.43
CA ASP A 21 4.82 8.09 -4.87
C ASP A 21 5.51 9.34 -5.42
N LYS A 22 5.03 10.51 -5.04
CA LYS A 22 5.63 11.78 -5.46
C LYS A 22 7.05 11.94 -4.91
N GLU A 23 7.26 11.56 -3.67
CA GLU A 23 8.56 11.70 -3.03
C GLU A 23 9.60 10.76 -3.65
N TRP A 24 9.23 9.52 -3.99
CA TRP A 24 10.21 8.61 -4.59
C TRP A 24 10.58 9.06 -6.01
N VAL A 25 9.64 9.63 -6.77
CA VAL A 25 9.94 10.18 -8.09
C VAL A 25 10.95 11.31 -7.98
N LYS A 26 10.76 12.22 -7.02
CA LYS A 26 11.70 13.31 -6.76
C LYS A 26 13.09 12.80 -6.41
N ALA A 27 13.17 11.83 -5.51
CA ALA A 27 14.43 11.25 -5.07
C ALA A 27 15.13 10.54 -6.24
N ASN A 28 14.37 9.80 -7.03
CA ASN A 28 14.90 9.09 -8.19
C ASN A 28 15.47 10.08 -9.23
N ASP A 29 14.73 11.15 -9.52
CA ASP A 29 15.16 12.18 -10.46
C ASP A 29 16.41 12.93 -9.96
N ALA A 30 16.59 13.02 -8.66
CA ALA A 30 17.75 13.65 -8.05
C ALA A 30 18.94 12.68 -7.89
N GLY A 31 18.83 11.45 -8.34
CA GLY A 31 19.89 10.45 -8.23
C GLY A 31 20.04 9.85 -6.84
N GLN A 32 19.09 10.08 -5.95
CA GLN A 32 19.10 9.56 -4.58
C GLN A 32 18.41 8.19 -4.54
N TYR A 33 19.06 7.19 -5.11
CA TYR A 33 18.42 5.89 -5.38
C TYR A 33 18.11 5.09 -4.11
N SER A 34 18.95 5.18 -3.08
CA SER A 34 18.65 4.50 -1.80
C SER A 34 17.38 5.07 -1.15
N SER A 35 17.30 6.40 -1.11
CA SER A 35 16.10 7.07 -0.58
C SER A 35 14.87 6.77 -1.43
N ALA A 36 15.03 6.78 -2.77
CA ALA A 36 13.94 6.45 -3.69
C ALA A 36 13.41 5.04 -3.45
N SER A 37 14.30 4.06 -3.28
CA SER A 37 13.88 2.66 -3.01
C SER A 37 13.09 2.55 -1.72
N MET A 38 13.51 3.24 -0.66
CA MET A 38 12.80 3.24 0.63
C MET A 38 11.43 3.88 0.49
N LEU A 39 11.34 5.00 -0.20
CA LEU A 39 10.08 5.72 -0.42
C LEU A 39 9.12 4.89 -1.28
N LEU A 40 9.62 4.23 -2.31
CA LEU A 40 8.82 3.32 -3.13
C LEU A 40 8.26 2.18 -2.29
N GLY A 41 9.09 1.59 -1.41
CA GLY A 41 8.66 0.54 -0.49
C GLY A 41 7.53 1.00 0.41
N LYS A 42 7.58 2.24 0.92
CA LYS A 42 6.50 2.81 1.72
C LYS A 42 5.21 2.97 0.91
N SER A 43 5.32 3.47 -0.33
CA SER A 43 4.18 3.60 -1.22
C SER A 43 3.51 2.26 -1.46
N ILE A 44 4.29 1.23 -1.76
CA ILE A 44 3.78 -0.13 -1.99
C ILE A 44 3.09 -0.66 -0.73
N ALA A 45 3.67 -0.44 0.45
CA ALA A 45 3.09 -0.89 1.72
C ALA A 45 1.73 -0.24 1.97
N TYR A 46 1.60 1.07 1.74
CA TYR A 46 0.31 1.76 1.90
C TYR A 46 -0.71 1.29 0.88
N ASN A 47 -0.28 1.03 -0.35
CA ASN A 47 -1.17 0.47 -1.38
C ASN A 47 -1.69 -0.90 -0.95
N SER A 48 -0.81 -1.78 -0.49
CA SER A 48 -1.19 -3.12 -0.03
C SER A 48 -2.17 -3.06 1.14
N ALA A 49 -1.90 -2.20 2.12
CA ALA A 49 -2.78 -2.03 3.28
C ALA A 49 -4.17 -1.56 2.84
N ARG A 50 -4.21 -0.60 1.93
CA ARG A 50 -5.48 -0.07 1.40
C ARG A 50 -6.26 -1.16 0.66
N GLN A 51 -5.59 -1.93 -0.19
CA GLN A 51 -6.24 -3.00 -0.94
C GLN A 51 -6.81 -4.08 -0.01
N MET A 52 -6.05 -4.45 1.02
CA MET A 52 -6.50 -5.44 2.00
C MET A 52 -7.73 -4.94 2.77
N LEU A 53 -7.72 -3.67 3.16
CA LEU A 53 -8.86 -3.09 3.88
C LEU A 53 -10.09 -3.00 2.98
N MET A 54 -9.91 -2.59 1.72
CA MET A 54 -11.00 -2.57 0.74
C MET A 54 -11.57 -3.97 0.50
N ALA A 55 -10.69 -4.98 0.42
CA ALA A 55 -11.13 -6.36 0.28
C ALA A 55 -12.00 -6.80 1.45
N ALA A 56 -11.60 -6.44 2.67
CA ALA A 56 -12.37 -6.75 3.87
C ALA A 56 -13.73 -6.05 3.86
N LEU A 57 -13.77 -4.78 3.45
CA LEU A 57 -15.01 -4.01 3.39
C LEU A 57 -15.98 -4.52 2.34
N THR A 58 -15.48 -5.12 1.26
CA THR A 58 -16.29 -5.62 0.15
C THR A 58 -16.42 -7.14 0.14
N ASP A 59 -15.92 -7.82 1.19
CA ASP A 59 -15.88 -9.28 1.28
C ASP A 59 -15.19 -9.94 0.09
N ASN A 60 -14.17 -9.28 -0.45
CA ASN A 60 -13.43 -9.81 -1.60
C ASN A 60 -12.32 -10.76 -1.13
N VAL A 61 -12.67 -12.03 -0.98
CA VAL A 61 -11.78 -13.07 -0.48
C VAL A 61 -10.62 -13.34 -1.45
N GLU A 62 -10.83 -13.15 -2.74
CA GLU A 62 -9.79 -13.41 -3.75
C GLU A 62 -8.59 -12.50 -3.58
N ILE A 63 -8.81 -11.21 -3.32
CA ILE A 63 -7.71 -10.27 -3.08
C ILE A 63 -6.92 -10.67 -1.84
N LEU A 64 -7.61 -11.07 -0.77
CA LEU A 64 -6.95 -11.51 0.47
C LEU A 64 -6.10 -12.77 0.23
N ARG A 65 -6.60 -13.70 -0.59
CA ARG A 65 -5.86 -14.90 -0.94
C ARG A 65 -4.60 -14.60 -1.76
N GLU A 66 -4.67 -13.63 -2.66
CA GLU A 66 -3.52 -13.21 -3.45
C GLU A 66 -2.39 -12.69 -2.54
N TYR A 67 -2.72 -11.87 -1.54
CA TYR A 67 -1.71 -11.39 -0.59
C TYR A 67 -1.14 -12.52 0.26
N ASP A 68 -1.96 -13.47 0.65
CA ASP A 68 -1.52 -14.63 1.42
C ASP A 68 -0.54 -15.49 0.62
N GLN A 69 -0.85 -15.77 -0.65
CA GLN A 69 0.02 -16.52 -1.54
C GLN A 69 1.36 -15.82 -1.73
N TYR A 70 1.34 -14.53 -1.93
CA TYR A 70 2.55 -13.73 -2.09
C TYR A 70 3.45 -13.83 -0.86
N ARG A 71 2.85 -13.77 0.32
CA ARG A 71 3.60 -13.90 1.57
C ARG A 71 4.26 -15.27 1.71
N GLU A 72 3.53 -16.34 1.38
CA GLU A 72 4.06 -17.70 1.43
C GLU A 72 5.25 -17.88 0.49
N GLU A 73 5.14 -17.37 -0.73
CA GLU A 73 6.23 -17.42 -1.71
C GLU A 73 7.47 -16.68 -1.23
N LYS A 74 7.30 -15.59 -0.51
CA LYS A 74 8.40 -14.78 0.01
C LYS A 74 9.10 -15.43 1.20
N GLU A 75 8.39 -16.20 1.98
CA GLU A 75 8.94 -16.83 3.19
C GLU A 75 9.72 -18.12 2.91
N ASP A 76 9.58 -18.64 1.73
CA ASP A 76 10.35 -19.82 1.28
C ASP A 76 11.81 -19.41 0.93
#